data_5723aabbcec92753f607d289af446172
#
_entry.id   5723aabbcec92753f607d289af446172
#
_cell.length_a   1.000
_cell.length_b   1.000
_cell.length_c   1.000
_cell.angle_alpha   90.00
_cell.angle_beta   90.00
_cell.angle_gamma   90.00
#
_symmetry.space_group_name_H-M   'P 1'
#
loop_
_entity.id
_entity.type
_entity.pdbx_description
1 polymer ?
#
loop_
_entity_poly.entity_id
_entity_poly.type
_entity_poly.pdbx_seq_one_letter_code
_entity_poly.pdbx_strand_id
1 'polypeptide(L)'
;MKIPYFDAHCDTIYRCEETGCSEAALEMGTDQEAQEAYYAACGCLRENGGHIDLVRGRNFARYGQFFALYWDAKNAPADGMPAQCRRLHDRFLHEINENRDCIAHCR
;
A
#
# COMPACT_ATOMS: atom_id res chain seq x y z
N MET A 1 -20.56 -8.17 16.57
CA MET A 1 -21.25 -7.39 15.53
C MET A 1 -20.20 -6.68 14.66
N LYS A 2 -20.27 -6.83 13.36
CA LYS A 2 -19.40 -6.07 12.45
C LYS A 2 -20.03 -4.72 12.15
N ILE A 3 -19.22 -3.66 12.19
CA ILE A 3 -19.65 -2.30 11.87
C ILE A 3 -19.17 -1.89 10.47
N PRO A 4 -19.86 -1.01 9.75
CA PRO A 4 -19.32 -0.37 8.55
C PRO A 4 -18.21 0.60 8.95
N TYR A 5 -17.18 0.68 8.12
CA TYR A 5 -16.03 1.57 8.33
C TYR A 5 -15.65 2.27 7.05
N PHE A 6 -15.33 3.54 7.14
CA PHE A 6 -14.80 4.33 6.05
C PHE A 6 -13.55 5.09 6.52
N ASP A 7 -12.48 4.96 5.77
CA ASP A 7 -11.23 5.65 6.04
C ASP A 7 -10.92 6.63 4.91
N ALA A 8 -10.70 7.88 5.25
CA ALA A 8 -10.47 8.96 4.30
C ALA A 8 -9.01 9.06 3.83
N HIS A 9 -8.08 8.31 4.41
CA HIS A 9 -6.67 8.37 4.03
C HIS A 9 -5.89 7.12 4.43
N CYS A 10 -5.14 6.57 3.48
CA CYS A 10 -4.03 5.67 3.77
C CYS A 10 -2.92 5.80 2.72
N ASP A 11 -1.70 5.46 3.09
CA ASP A 11 -0.50 5.49 2.24
C ASP A 11 -0.09 4.08 1.77
N THR A 12 -1.01 3.14 1.75
CA THR A 12 -0.71 1.73 1.42
C THR A 12 -0.11 1.58 0.02
N ILE A 13 -0.57 2.36 -0.97
CA ILE A 13 -0.02 2.29 -2.33
C ILE A 13 1.44 2.77 -2.37
N TYR A 14 1.78 3.82 -1.60
CA TYR A 14 3.17 4.22 -1.41
C TYR A 14 4.02 3.05 -0.88
N ARG A 15 3.54 2.36 0.13
CA ARG A 15 4.23 1.20 0.73
C ARG A 15 4.37 0.03 -0.25
N CYS A 16 3.36 -0.23 -1.06
CA CYS A 16 3.41 -1.26 -2.09
C CYS A 16 4.42 -0.93 -3.21
N GLU A 17 4.63 0.36 -3.51
CA GLU A 17 5.55 0.82 -4.55
C GLU A 17 6.97 1.04 -4.02
N GLU A 18 7.13 1.31 -2.73
CA GLU A 18 8.41 1.53 -2.07
C GLU A 18 9.20 0.22 -1.96
N THR A 19 9.95 -0.11 -2.97
CA THR A 19 10.86 -1.26 -2.95
C THR A 19 12.19 -0.87 -2.32
N GLY A 20 12.51 -1.45 -1.16
CA GLY A 20 13.86 -1.51 -0.64
C GLY A 20 14.35 -0.36 0.22
N CYS A 21 13.52 0.64 0.56
CA CYS A 21 13.95 1.81 1.34
C CYS A 21 12.94 2.27 2.39
N SER A 22 12.18 1.37 3.03
CA SER A 22 11.31 1.81 4.11
C SER A 22 12.11 2.06 5.39
N GLU A 23 11.77 3.12 6.13
CA GLU A 23 12.35 3.39 7.45
C GLU A 23 12.23 2.18 8.38
N ALA A 24 11.12 1.46 8.32
CA ALA A 24 10.90 0.25 9.09
C ALA A 24 11.89 -0.89 8.76
N ALA A 25 12.33 -1.01 7.52
CA ALA A 25 13.37 -1.98 7.16
C ALA A 25 14.74 -1.57 7.69
N LEU A 26 15.03 -0.27 7.75
CA LEU A 26 16.25 0.25 8.38
C LEU A 26 16.23 0.00 9.91
N GLU A 27 15.07 0.09 10.54
CA GLU A 27 14.88 -0.22 11.95
C GLU A 27 15.06 -1.72 12.27
N MET A 28 14.80 -2.61 11.33
CA MET A 28 15.04 -4.05 11.44
C MET A 28 16.53 -4.42 11.45
N GLY A 29 17.43 -3.47 11.18
CA GLY A 29 18.87 -3.66 11.21
C GLY A 29 19.38 -4.61 10.11
N THR A 30 20.34 -5.48 10.47
CA THR A 30 21.01 -6.39 9.52
C THR A 30 20.35 -7.77 9.42
N ASP A 31 19.20 -7.98 10.02
CA ASP A 31 18.44 -9.23 9.87
C ASP A 31 17.79 -9.27 8.49
N GLN A 32 18.50 -9.83 7.52
CA GLN A 32 18.09 -9.91 6.13
C GLN A 32 16.80 -10.71 5.97
N GLU A 33 16.62 -11.79 6.71
CA GLU A 33 15.42 -12.63 6.62
C GLU A 33 14.18 -11.87 7.12
N ALA A 34 14.30 -11.13 8.22
CA ALA A 34 13.23 -10.28 8.71
C ALA A 34 12.91 -9.13 7.75
N GLN A 35 13.92 -8.53 7.13
CA GLN A 35 13.73 -7.51 6.10
C GLN A 35 13.02 -8.05 4.86
N GLU A 36 13.45 -9.18 4.34
CA GLU A 36 12.83 -9.83 3.17
C GLU A 36 11.37 -10.21 3.46
N ALA A 37 11.09 -10.76 4.64
CA ALA A 37 9.74 -11.08 5.09
C ALA A 37 8.86 -9.82 5.21
N TYR A 38 9.41 -8.73 5.74
CA TYR A 38 8.71 -7.46 5.85
C TYR A 38 8.37 -6.89 4.46
N TYR A 39 9.33 -6.87 3.53
CA TYR A 39 9.10 -6.39 2.18
C TYR A 39 8.08 -7.23 1.42
N ALA A 40 8.18 -8.54 1.54
CA ALA A 40 7.19 -9.45 0.96
C ALA A 40 5.77 -9.18 1.52
N ALA A 41 5.67 -8.94 2.83
CA ALA A 41 4.41 -8.61 3.50
C ALA A 41 3.87 -7.22 3.14
N CYS A 42 4.75 -6.24 2.88
CA CYS A 42 4.35 -4.88 2.50
C CYS A 42 4.13 -4.73 0.98
N GLY A 43 4.44 -5.74 0.20
CA GLY A 43 4.47 -5.68 -1.26
C GLY A 43 3.13 -5.67 -1.97
N CYS A 44 2.00 -5.95 -1.31
CA CYS A 44 0.70 -6.00 -1.96
C CYS A 44 -0.46 -5.51 -1.08
N LEU A 45 -1.55 -5.12 -1.76
CA LEU A 45 -2.75 -4.63 -1.09
C LEU A 45 -3.53 -5.75 -0.39
N ARG A 46 -3.48 -6.99 -0.88
CA ARG A 46 -4.26 -8.10 -0.31
C ARG A 46 -3.89 -8.38 1.14
N GLU A 47 -2.60 -8.50 1.41
CA GLU A 47 -2.07 -8.75 2.75
C GLU A 47 -0.67 -8.13 2.86
N ASN A 48 -0.46 -7.32 3.90
CA ASN A 48 0.80 -6.64 4.11
C ASN A 48 1.07 -6.37 5.59
N GLY A 49 2.30 -5.98 5.91
CA GLY A 49 2.71 -5.60 7.26
C GLY A 49 2.38 -4.15 7.64
N GLY A 50 1.75 -3.37 6.75
CA GLY A 50 1.37 -1.98 6.99
C GLY A 50 0.06 -1.83 7.76
N HIS A 51 -0.53 -0.64 7.69
CA HIS A 51 -1.73 -0.29 8.46
C HIS A 51 -3.00 -0.89 7.88
N ILE A 52 -3.12 -0.99 6.56
CA ILE A 52 -4.33 -1.38 5.84
C ILE A 52 -4.02 -2.49 4.84
N ASP A 53 -4.84 -3.53 4.84
CA ASP A 53 -4.93 -4.52 3.78
C ASP A 53 -6.34 -5.10 3.64
N LEU A 54 -6.59 -5.84 2.56
CA LEU A 54 -7.91 -6.39 2.27
C LEU A 54 -8.30 -7.53 3.21
N VAL A 55 -7.33 -8.30 3.72
CA VAL A 55 -7.60 -9.39 4.67
C VAL A 55 -8.16 -8.83 5.96
N ARG A 56 -7.54 -7.79 6.50
CA ARG A 56 -8.03 -7.11 7.72
C ARG A 56 -9.31 -6.33 7.46
N GLY A 57 -9.45 -5.72 6.28
CA GLY A 57 -10.67 -5.00 5.88
C GLY A 57 -11.94 -5.85 5.90
N ARG A 58 -11.84 -7.17 5.72
CA ARG A 58 -12.97 -8.12 5.82
C ARG A 58 -13.57 -8.23 7.22
N ASN A 59 -12.91 -7.70 8.24
CA ASN A 59 -13.44 -7.65 9.60
C ASN A 59 -14.57 -6.63 9.78
N PHE A 60 -14.70 -5.68 8.84
CA PHE A 60 -15.81 -4.73 8.82
C PHE A 60 -17.02 -5.29 8.06
N ALA A 61 -18.22 -4.79 8.38
CA ALA A 61 -19.45 -5.15 7.65
C ALA A 61 -19.42 -4.61 6.20
N ARG A 62 -18.92 -3.38 6.06
CA ARG A 62 -18.59 -2.70 4.81
C ARG A 62 -17.33 -1.88 5.04
N TYR A 63 -16.48 -1.82 4.06
CA TYR A 63 -15.24 -1.06 4.15
C TYR A 63 -15.05 -0.19 2.91
N GLY A 64 -14.86 1.10 3.12
CA GLY A 64 -14.49 2.05 2.09
C GLY A 64 -13.17 2.74 2.43
N GLN A 65 -12.32 2.95 1.43
CA GLN A 65 -10.98 3.51 1.59
C GLN A 65 -10.65 4.49 0.49
N PHE A 66 -10.17 5.68 0.86
CA PHE A 66 -9.39 6.52 -0.04
C PHE A 66 -7.91 6.18 0.06
N PHE A 67 -7.30 5.84 -1.06
CA PHE A 67 -5.86 5.58 -1.17
C PHE A 67 -5.16 6.84 -1.65
N ALA A 68 -4.26 7.38 -0.83
CA ALA A 68 -3.40 8.47 -1.26
C ALA A 68 -2.33 7.97 -2.23
N LEU A 69 -2.12 8.71 -3.30
CA LEU A 69 -0.99 8.52 -4.21
C LEU A 69 0.10 9.51 -3.80
N TYR A 70 0.73 9.21 -2.69
CA TYR A 70 1.72 10.07 -2.04
C TYR A 70 3.15 9.60 -2.35
N TRP A 71 4.04 10.56 -2.50
CA TRP A 71 5.49 10.34 -2.53
C TRP A 71 6.21 11.51 -1.87
N ASP A 72 7.29 11.23 -1.13
CA ASP A 72 8.08 12.27 -0.50
C ASP A 72 8.89 13.05 -1.55
N ALA A 73 8.65 14.35 -1.65
CA ALA A 73 9.34 15.23 -2.60
C ALA A 73 10.86 15.29 -2.37
N LYS A 74 11.33 15.01 -1.15
CA LYS A 74 12.78 14.94 -0.84
C LYS A 74 13.46 13.77 -1.53
N ASN A 75 12.68 12.71 -1.81
CA ASN A 75 13.11 11.49 -2.50
C ASN A 75 12.56 11.44 -3.92
N ALA A 76 12.37 12.59 -4.57
CA ALA A 76 11.89 12.65 -5.94
C ALA A 76 12.79 11.83 -6.87
N PRO A 77 12.23 10.95 -7.73
CA PRO A 77 13.02 10.19 -8.67
C PRO A 77 13.62 11.10 -9.76
N ALA A 78 14.66 10.61 -10.43
CA ALA A 78 15.38 11.38 -11.46
C ALA A 78 14.49 11.85 -12.62
N ASP A 79 13.41 11.11 -12.94
CA ASP A 79 12.43 11.45 -13.98
C ASP A 79 11.27 12.34 -13.47
N GLY A 80 11.33 12.77 -12.22
CA GLY A 80 10.46 13.76 -11.63
C GLY A 80 9.17 13.21 -10.99
N MET A 81 8.53 14.06 -10.21
CA MET A 81 7.29 13.74 -9.49
C MET A 81 6.11 13.36 -10.40
N PRO A 82 5.88 13.97 -11.56
CA PRO A 82 4.79 13.54 -12.44
C PRO A 82 4.92 12.09 -12.92
N ALA A 83 6.15 11.63 -13.19
CA ALA A 83 6.41 10.24 -13.55
C ALA A 83 6.15 9.30 -12.35
N GLN A 84 6.55 9.71 -11.15
CA GLN A 84 6.27 8.95 -9.93
C GLN A 84 4.77 8.85 -9.61
N CYS A 85 4.02 9.94 -9.79
CA CYS A 85 2.56 9.89 -9.63
C CYS A 85 1.90 8.89 -10.60
N ARG A 86 2.37 8.82 -11.84
CA ARG A 86 1.88 7.81 -12.79
C ARG A 86 2.18 6.39 -12.33
N ARG A 87 3.40 6.12 -11.86
CA ARG A 87 3.76 4.79 -11.30
C ARG A 87 2.87 4.39 -10.13
N LEU A 88 2.60 5.31 -9.20
CA LEU A 88 1.69 5.06 -8.07
C LEU A 88 0.26 4.78 -8.55
N HIS A 89 -0.22 5.51 -9.54
CA HIS A 89 -1.54 5.29 -10.13
C HIS A 89 -1.61 3.92 -10.84
N ASP A 90 -0.60 3.57 -11.62
CA ASP A 90 -0.51 2.30 -12.31
C ASP A 90 -0.44 1.15 -11.30
N ARG A 91 0.32 1.32 -10.22
CA ARG A 91 0.35 0.36 -9.11
C ARG A 91 -1.01 0.22 -8.45
N PHE A 92 -1.71 1.30 -8.17
CA PHE A 92 -3.07 1.26 -7.64
C PHE A 92 -4.02 0.47 -8.55
N LEU A 93 -4.01 0.74 -9.85
CA LEU A 93 -4.84 0.03 -10.81
C LEU A 93 -4.48 -1.46 -10.89
N HIS A 94 -3.20 -1.80 -10.82
CA HIS A 94 -2.72 -3.17 -10.76
C HIS A 94 -3.28 -3.89 -9.53
N GLU A 95 -3.16 -3.30 -8.34
CA GLU A 95 -3.67 -3.88 -7.09
C GLU A 95 -5.19 -4.06 -7.10
N ILE A 96 -5.95 -3.10 -7.66
CA ILE A 96 -7.40 -3.25 -7.85
C ILE A 96 -7.72 -4.41 -8.79
N ASN A 97 -6.97 -4.53 -9.90
CA ASN A 97 -7.18 -5.58 -10.88
C ASN A 97 -6.91 -6.98 -10.34
N GLU A 98 -5.82 -7.14 -9.59
CA GLU A 98 -5.44 -8.41 -8.95
C GLU A 98 -6.42 -8.84 -7.84
N ASN A 99 -7.20 -7.91 -7.30
CA ASN A 99 -8.08 -8.13 -6.17
C ASN A 99 -9.57 -7.91 -6.48
N ARG A 100 -9.99 -8.05 -7.73
CA ARG A 100 -11.40 -7.87 -8.16
C ARG A 100 -12.39 -8.79 -7.46
N ASP A 101 -11.93 -9.89 -6.90
CA ASP A 101 -12.72 -10.81 -6.11
C ASP A 101 -13.23 -10.22 -4.80
N CYS A 102 -12.61 -9.15 -4.29
CA CYS A 102 -12.92 -8.60 -2.96
C CYS A 102 -12.93 -7.07 -2.88
N ILE A 103 -12.61 -6.35 -3.94
CA ILE A 103 -12.59 -4.88 -3.98
C ILE A 103 -13.23 -4.34 -5.25
N ALA A 104 -13.90 -3.19 -5.14
CA ALA A 104 -14.41 -2.42 -6.28
C ALA A 104 -13.84 -0.99 -6.25
N HIS A 105 -13.46 -0.51 -7.42
CA HIS A 105 -13.03 0.88 -7.61
C HIS A 105 -14.24 1.75 -7.96
N CYS A 106 -14.53 2.72 -7.10
CA CYS A 106 -15.55 3.73 -7.38
C CYS A 106 -14.99 4.76 -8.38
N ARG A 107 -15.72 4.96 -9.45
CA ARG A 107 -15.39 5.95 -10.48
C ARG A 107 -16.25 7.19 -10.32
#